data_9f2a1ca59558969bc80475ac7190692d
#
_entry.id   9f2a1ca59558969bc80475ac7190692d
#
_cell.length_a   1.000
_cell.length_b   1.000
_cell.length_c   1.000
_cell.angle_alpha   90.00
_cell.angle_beta   90.00
_cell.angle_gamma   90.00
#
_symmetry.space_group_name_H-M   'P 1'
#
loop_
_entity.id
_entity.type
_entity.pdbx_description
1 polymer ?
#
loop_
_entity_poly.entity_id
_entity_poly.type
_entity_poly.pdbx_seq_one_letter_code
_entity_poly.pdbx_strand_id
1 'polypeptide(L)'
;MKSYLDLCRFVLDNGMYKEDRTGTGTISYFGYQLRCHLDDGFPLLTTKKVYYKAVLGELLWIISGSTNIKPLVEQNIRIWNEWPYDKYSKSKDFQGETIEEFVEKIKNDEEFALKYGDLGPVYGHQWRDFFGKDQLLELEKGLKENPFSRRHIICAWNPAQIDQMALPPCHAFVQFYVSGDGKKLSCQLY
;
A
#
# COMPACT_ATOMS: atom_id res chain seq x y z
N MET A 1 -5.83 -4.64 -19.83
CA MET A 1 -7.24 -4.27 -19.51
C MET A 1 -8.21 -5.44 -19.60
N LYS A 2 -8.12 -6.28 -20.64
CA LYS A 2 -9.06 -7.43 -20.82
C LYS A 2 -9.05 -8.34 -19.58
N SER A 3 -7.89 -8.71 -19.06
CA SER A 3 -7.75 -9.58 -17.88
C SER A 3 -8.49 -9.05 -16.64
N TYR A 4 -8.52 -7.73 -16.43
CA TYR A 4 -9.30 -7.11 -15.35
C TYR A 4 -10.81 -7.23 -15.59
N LEU A 5 -11.27 -6.99 -16.81
CA LEU A 5 -12.69 -7.15 -17.16
C LEU A 5 -13.14 -8.61 -17.07
N ASP A 6 -12.28 -9.55 -17.46
CA ASP A 6 -12.51 -10.99 -17.30
C ASP A 6 -12.61 -11.38 -15.82
N LEU A 7 -11.76 -10.79 -14.94
CA LEU A 7 -11.86 -10.94 -13.49
C LEU A 7 -13.21 -10.42 -12.96
N CYS A 8 -13.62 -9.20 -13.37
CA CYS A 8 -14.90 -8.64 -12.94
C CYS A 8 -16.07 -9.56 -13.34
N ARG A 9 -16.08 -10.04 -14.56
CA ARG A 9 -17.11 -10.98 -15.04
C ARG A 9 -17.08 -12.29 -14.26
N PHE A 10 -15.89 -12.85 -14.06
CA PHE A 10 -15.72 -14.07 -13.27
C PHE A 10 -16.29 -13.93 -11.86
N VAL A 11 -16.02 -12.79 -11.18
CA VAL A 11 -16.55 -12.53 -9.84
C VAL A 11 -18.07 -12.39 -9.85
N LEU A 12 -18.64 -11.72 -10.86
CA LEU A 12 -20.10 -11.59 -11.00
C LEU A 12 -20.78 -12.95 -11.23
N ASP A 13 -20.16 -13.83 -12.02
CA ASP A 13 -20.74 -15.11 -12.40
C ASP A 13 -20.55 -16.21 -11.32
N ASN A 14 -19.48 -16.14 -10.51
CA ASN A 14 -19.06 -17.19 -9.58
C ASN A 14 -18.96 -16.74 -8.12
N GLY A 15 -19.04 -15.44 -7.84
CA GLY A 15 -18.94 -14.90 -6.50
C GLY A 15 -20.22 -15.07 -5.69
N MET A 16 -20.09 -14.97 -4.38
CA MET A 16 -21.22 -15.00 -3.44
C MET A 16 -21.45 -13.60 -2.86
N TYR A 17 -22.73 -13.26 -2.71
CA TYR A 17 -23.09 -12.02 -2.02
C TYR A 17 -22.71 -12.11 -0.53
N LYS A 18 -22.13 -11.03 -0.02
CA LYS A 18 -21.74 -10.87 1.37
C LYS A 18 -22.06 -9.45 1.82
N GLU A 19 -22.72 -9.32 2.94
CA GLU A 19 -22.87 -8.03 3.61
C GLU A 19 -21.52 -7.50 4.09
N ASP A 20 -21.37 -6.18 4.10
CA ASP A 20 -20.18 -5.52 4.59
C ASP A 20 -20.55 -4.41 5.61
N ARG A 21 -19.54 -3.85 6.28
CA ARG A 21 -19.71 -2.79 7.28
C ARG A 21 -20.30 -1.48 6.74
N THR A 22 -20.32 -1.29 5.42
CA THR A 22 -20.85 -0.07 4.78
C THR A 22 -22.34 -0.17 4.45
N GLY A 23 -22.92 -1.38 4.56
CA GLY A 23 -24.31 -1.66 4.19
C GLY A 23 -24.57 -1.74 2.69
N THR A 24 -23.54 -1.58 1.85
CA THR A 24 -23.67 -1.69 0.38
C THR A 24 -23.68 -3.15 -0.05
N GLY A 25 -22.94 -3.99 0.65
CA GLY A 25 -22.70 -5.40 0.29
C GLY A 25 -21.69 -5.57 -0.84
N THR A 26 -21.20 -6.79 -0.99
CA THR A 26 -20.23 -7.15 -2.02
C THR A 26 -20.56 -8.50 -2.63
N ILE A 27 -20.23 -8.67 -3.92
CA ILE A 27 -20.09 -9.99 -4.53
C ILE A 27 -18.61 -10.34 -4.46
N SER A 28 -18.27 -11.44 -3.82
CA SER A 28 -16.89 -11.82 -3.53
C SER A 28 -16.57 -13.24 -3.94
N TYR A 29 -15.34 -13.43 -4.41
CA TYR A 29 -14.76 -14.73 -4.71
C TYR A 29 -13.37 -14.80 -4.08
N PHE A 30 -13.05 -15.89 -3.39
CA PHE A 30 -11.75 -16.05 -2.73
C PHE A 30 -10.78 -16.83 -3.62
N GLY A 31 -9.55 -16.29 -3.77
CA GLY A 31 -8.46 -17.02 -4.41
C GLY A 31 -8.40 -16.88 -5.94
N TYR A 32 -8.50 -15.66 -6.46
CA TYR A 32 -8.28 -15.40 -7.88
C TYR A 32 -6.87 -14.84 -8.12
N GLN A 33 -6.18 -15.31 -9.18
CA GLN A 33 -4.89 -14.77 -9.60
C GLN A 33 -5.02 -13.98 -10.90
N LEU A 34 -4.71 -12.67 -10.83
CA LEU A 34 -4.57 -11.82 -12.00
C LEU A 34 -3.11 -11.81 -12.46
N ARG A 35 -2.84 -12.07 -13.75
CA ARG A 35 -1.51 -12.01 -14.33
C ARG A 35 -1.39 -10.85 -15.32
N CYS A 36 -0.30 -10.08 -15.19
CA CYS A 36 0.03 -8.99 -16.10
C CYS A 36 1.46 -9.20 -16.62
N HIS A 37 1.67 -8.99 -17.92
CA HIS A 37 2.99 -9.00 -18.53
C HIS A 37 3.38 -7.54 -18.78
N LEU A 38 4.49 -7.08 -18.20
CA LEU A 38 4.95 -5.69 -18.34
C LEU A 38 5.45 -5.39 -19.75
N ASP A 39 5.80 -6.41 -20.56
CA ASP A 39 6.10 -6.27 -21.98
C ASP A 39 4.88 -5.77 -22.79
N ASP A 40 3.66 -6.05 -22.31
CA ASP A 40 2.40 -5.55 -22.90
C ASP A 40 2.08 -4.11 -22.44
N GLY A 41 2.94 -3.51 -21.64
CA GLY A 41 2.78 -2.19 -21.03
C GLY A 41 2.39 -2.25 -19.56
N PHE A 42 2.44 -1.08 -18.91
CA PHE A 42 2.05 -0.96 -17.50
C PHE A 42 0.53 -1.22 -17.33
N PRO A 43 0.11 -2.09 -16.40
CA PRO A 43 -1.28 -2.54 -16.26
C PRO A 43 -2.19 -1.49 -15.60
N LEU A 44 -2.12 -0.25 -16.06
CA LEU A 44 -2.98 0.82 -15.58
C LEU A 44 -4.42 0.60 -16.04
N LEU A 45 -5.36 0.64 -15.10
CA LEU A 45 -6.78 0.53 -15.40
C LEU A 45 -7.28 1.76 -16.16
N THR A 46 -8.01 1.55 -17.26
CA THR A 46 -8.58 2.63 -18.09
C THR A 46 -10.11 2.66 -18.06
N THR A 47 -10.74 1.80 -17.25
CA THR A 47 -12.19 1.81 -17.01
C THR A 47 -12.65 3.01 -16.19
N LYS A 48 -11.73 3.67 -15.51
CA LYS A 48 -11.90 4.96 -14.84
C LYS A 48 -10.61 5.78 -14.96
N LYS A 49 -10.70 7.08 -14.73
CA LYS A 49 -9.51 7.95 -14.67
C LYS A 49 -8.73 7.64 -13.38
N VAL A 50 -7.54 7.07 -13.53
CA VAL A 50 -6.61 6.81 -12.42
C VAL A 50 -5.64 7.98 -12.30
N TYR A 51 -5.50 8.53 -11.09
CA TYR A 51 -4.52 9.57 -10.80
C TYR A 51 -3.14 8.93 -10.55
N TYR A 52 -2.44 8.62 -11.64
CA TYR A 52 -1.16 7.89 -11.61
C TYR A 52 -0.09 8.54 -10.74
N LYS A 53 -0.06 9.90 -10.69
CA LYS A 53 0.89 10.63 -9.83
C LYS A 53 0.73 10.24 -8.35
N ALA A 54 -0.50 10.01 -7.87
CA ALA A 54 -0.73 9.58 -6.50
C ALA A 54 -0.22 8.16 -6.27
N VAL A 55 -0.43 7.25 -7.22
CA VAL A 55 0.05 5.86 -7.13
C VAL A 55 1.59 5.82 -7.03
N LEU A 56 2.27 6.57 -7.90
CA LEU A 56 3.74 6.64 -7.90
C LEU A 56 4.28 7.33 -6.64
N GLY A 57 3.66 8.44 -6.23
CA GLY A 57 4.10 9.18 -5.04
C GLY A 57 3.92 8.37 -3.76
N GLU A 58 2.83 7.62 -3.62
CA GLU A 58 2.63 6.69 -2.50
C GLU A 58 3.70 5.59 -2.49
N LEU A 59 3.97 4.95 -3.63
CA LEU A 59 5.01 3.91 -3.71
C LEU A 59 6.38 4.45 -3.32
N LEU A 60 6.77 5.61 -3.81
CA LEU A 60 8.05 6.25 -3.45
C LEU A 60 8.10 6.62 -1.96
N TRP A 61 6.99 7.08 -1.40
CA TRP A 61 6.87 7.35 0.03
C TRP A 61 7.02 6.07 0.88
N ILE A 62 6.40 4.96 0.48
CA ILE A 62 6.60 3.64 1.12
C ILE A 62 8.07 3.21 1.04
N ILE A 63 8.68 3.27 -0.15
CA ILE A 63 10.09 2.89 -0.37
C ILE A 63 11.04 3.74 0.47
N SER A 64 10.71 5.01 0.74
CA SER A 64 11.52 5.89 1.60
C SER A 64 11.54 5.47 3.07
N GLY A 65 10.65 4.58 3.49
CA GLY A 65 10.48 4.18 4.89
C GLY A 65 9.64 5.13 5.74
N SER A 66 9.11 6.19 5.13
CA SER A 66 8.29 7.16 5.85
C SER A 66 6.96 6.55 6.32
N THR A 67 6.52 6.99 7.49
CA THR A 67 5.22 6.68 8.08
C THR A 67 4.36 7.91 8.29
N ASN A 68 4.95 9.10 8.09
CA ASN A 68 4.26 10.38 8.23
C ASN A 68 3.69 10.84 6.88
N ILE A 69 2.44 11.32 6.88
CA ILE A 69 1.75 11.74 5.65
C ILE A 69 2.23 13.08 5.09
N LYS A 70 3.03 13.87 5.81
CA LYS A 70 3.45 15.22 5.38
C LYS A 70 4.03 15.23 3.95
N PRO A 71 4.96 14.33 3.56
CA PRO A 71 5.49 14.31 2.19
C PRO A 71 4.44 14.04 1.11
N LEU A 72 3.38 13.30 1.45
CA LEU A 72 2.25 13.05 0.55
C LEU A 72 1.35 14.29 0.41
N VAL A 73 1.05 14.93 1.54
CA VAL A 73 0.25 16.17 1.60
C VAL A 73 0.91 17.28 0.79
N GLU A 74 2.22 17.47 0.90
CA GLU A 74 3.00 18.47 0.13
C GLU A 74 2.90 18.23 -1.39
N GLN A 75 2.69 16.99 -1.81
CA GLN A 75 2.49 16.61 -3.21
C GLN A 75 1.01 16.59 -3.63
N ASN A 76 0.08 17.00 -2.76
CA ASN A 76 -1.38 16.90 -2.93
C ASN A 76 -1.88 15.46 -3.14
N ILE A 77 -1.22 14.48 -2.52
CA ILE A 77 -1.62 13.08 -2.49
C ILE A 77 -2.43 12.83 -1.22
N ARG A 78 -3.71 12.48 -1.37
CA ARG A 78 -4.71 12.46 -0.29
C ARG A 78 -5.06 11.08 0.24
N ILE A 79 -4.41 10.04 -0.27
CA ILE A 79 -4.79 8.62 -0.03
C ILE A 79 -4.84 8.27 1.46
N TRP A 80 -3.97 8.90 2.27
CA TRP A 80 -3.80 8.59 3.68
C TRP A 80 -4.36 9.64 4.65
N ASN A 81 -4.98 10.72 4.18
CA ASN A 81 -5.36 11.85 5.03
C ASN A 81 -6.40 11.49 6.11
N GLU A 82 -7.34 10.61 5.78
CA GLU A 82 -8.47 10.29 6.66
C GLU A 82 -8.06 9.58 7.95
N TRP A 83 -7.03 8.71 7.89
CA TRP A 83 -6.60 7.89 9.03
C TRP A 83 -6.03 8.72 10.19
N PRO A 84 -5.02 9.58 9.97
CA PRO A 84 -4.49 10.40 11.03
C PRO A 84 -5.48 11.51 11.44
N TYR A 85 -6.34 11.99 10.53
CA TYR A 85 -7.42 12.91 10.87
C TYR A 85 -8.43 12.27 11.82
N ASP A 86 -8.85 11.02 11.59
CA ASP A 86 -9.75 10.31 12.50
C ASP A 86 -9.15 10.16 13.91
N LYS A 87 -7.84 9.87 13.99
CA LYS A 87 -7.11 9.82 15.26
C LYS A 87 -7.04 11.20 15.94
N TYR A 88 -6.74 12.26 15.15
CA TYR A 88 -6.68 13.63 15.65
C TYR A 88 -8.04 14.12 16.16
N SER A 89 -9.11 13.85 15.42
CA SER A 89 -10.47 14.29 15.78
C SER A 89 -10.99 13.72 17.12
N LYS A 90 -10.38 12.62 17.59
CA LYS A 90 -10.66 11.99 18.88
C LYS A 90 -9.71 12.44 19.99
N SER A 91 -8.73 13.30 19.67
CA SER A 91 -7.75 13.79 20.63
C SER A 91 -8.31 14.98 21.43
N LYS A 92 -7.66 15.24 22.58
CA LYS A 92 -8.00 16.42 23.43
C LYS A 92 -7.62 17.77 22.79
N ASP A 93 -6.79 17.74 21.75
CA ASP A 93 -6.30 18.95 21.08
C ASP A 93 -7.18 19.34 19.88
N PHE A 94 -8.21 18.53 19.58
CA PHE A 94 -9.14 18.81 18.50
C PHE A 94 -10.05 20.00 18.84
N GLN A 95 -10.12 20.97 17.92
CA GLN A 95 -10.90 22.21 18.07
C GLN A 95 -12.10 22.28 17.12
N GLY A 96 -12.42 21.19 16.41
CA GLY A 96 -13.50 21.14 15.42
C GLY A 96 -13.03 21.38 13.98
N GLU A 97 -11.74 21.26 13.71
CA GLU A 97 -11.18 21.43 12.37
C GLU A 97 -11.75 20.45 11.36
N THR A 98 -11.95 20.92 10.14
CA THR A 98 -12.24 20.08 8.98
C THR A 98 -10.98 19.29 8.56
N ILE A 99 -11.16 18.26 7.73
CA ILE A 99 -10.03 17.50 7.20
C ILE A 99 -9.10 18.38 6.33
N GLU A 100 -9.65 19.38 5.63
CA GLU A 100 -8.89 20.34 4.84
C GLU A 100 -8.00 21.21 5.74
N GLU A 101 -8.54 21.71 6.84
CA GLU A 101 -7.78 22.50 7.83
C GLU A 101 -6.70 21.66 8.52
N PHE A 102 -7.00 20.39 8.84
CA PHE A 102 -6.02 19.45 9.35
C PHE A 102 -4.87 19.24 8.35
N VAL A 103 -5.19 19.01 7.07
CA VAL A 103 -4.19 18.83 6.00
C VAL A 103 -3.33 20.07 5.84
N GLU A 104 -3.89 21.28 5.91
CA GLU A 104 -3.12 22.52 5.85
C GLU A 104 -2.22 22.68 7.09
N LYS A 105 -2.66 22.28 8.28
CA LYS A 105 -1.81 22.24 9.48
C LYS A 105 -0.64 21.25 9.31
N ILE A 106 -0.90 20.01 8.84
CA ILE A 106 0.15 19.02 8.54
C ILE A 106 1.20 19.59 7.58
N LYS A 107 0.77 20.35 6.57
CA LYS A 107 1.64 20.93 5.57
C LYS A 107 2.54 22.04 6.12
N ASN A 108 1.99 22.93 6.94
CA ASN A 108 2.59 24.19 7.31
C ASN A 108 3.18 24.23 8.73
N ASP A 109 2.85 23.27 9.59
CA ASP A 109 3.30 23.17 10.97
C ASP A 109 4.03 21.85 11.19
N GLU A 110 5.35 21.93 11.40
CA GLU A 110 6.22 20.75 11.57
C GLU A 110 5.92 20.00 12.87
N GLU A 111 5.68 20.73 13.97
CA GLU A 111 5.39 20.09 15.27
C GLU A 111 4.05 19.39 15.22
N PHE A 112 3.06 19.99 14.58
CA PHE A 112 1.76 19.37 14.37
C PHE A 112 1.86 18.13 13.46
N ALA A 113 2.64 18.21 12.38
CA ALA A 113 2.86 17.09 11.48
C ALA A 113 3.58 15.93 12.16
N LEU A 114 4.60 16.19 12.97
CA LEU A 114 5.28 15.16 13.77
C LEU A 114 4.33 14.49 14.77
N LYS A 115 3.43 15.27 15.38
CA LYS A 115 2.51 14.76 16.40
C LYS A 115 1.34 13.98 15.82
N TYR A 116 0.76 14.44 14.72
CA TYR A 116 -0.52 13.95 14.20
C TYR A 116 -0.46 13.35 12.80
N GLY A 117 0.66 13.49 12.08
CA GLY A 117 0.80 12.98 10.71
C GLY A 117 1.26 11.54 10.63
N ASP A 118 1.65 10.92 11.74
CA ASP A 118 2.21 9.57 11.77
C ASP A 118 1.11 8.50 11.79
N LEU A 119 1.26 7.52 10.89
CA LEU A 119 0.36 6.38 10.72
C LEU A 119 0.76 5.15 11.56
N GLY A 120 1.85 5.25 12.34
CA GLY A 120 2.45 4.10 13.01
C GLY A 120 3.30 3.25 12.07
N PRO A 121 3.68 2.02 12.48
CA PRO A 121 4.62 1.18 11.74
C PRO A 121 4.00 0.52 10.49
N VAL A 122 3.43 1.34 9.58
CA VAL A 122 2.82 0.90 8.32
C VAL A 122 3.87 0.46 7.30
N TYR A 123 3.49 0.28 6.03
CA TYR A 123 4.31 -0.26 4.93
C TYR A 123 5.76 0.22 4.90
N GLY A 124 6.00 1.53 5.00
CA GLY A 124 7.35 2.09 4.91
C GLY A 124 8.26 1.57 6.02
N HIS A 125 7.78 1.59 7.27
CA HIS A 125 8.49 1.01 8.40
C HIS A 125 8.74 -0.49 8.18
N GLN A 126 7.71 -1.27 7.84
CA GLN A 126 7.86 -2.71 7.67
C GLN A 126 8.85 -3.07 6.55
N TRP A 127 8.87 -2.32 5.45
CA TRP A 127 9.76 -2.61 4.34
C TRP A 127 11.22 -2.23 4.62
N ARG A 128 11.45 -1.17 5.42
CA ARG A 128 12.78 -0.60 5.66
C ARG A 128 13.38 -0.93 7.03
N ASP A 129 12.55 -1.35 7.98
CA ASP A 129 13.00 -1.65 9.37
C ASP A 129 12.15 -2.75 10.01
N PHE A 130 12.06 -3.92 9.39
CA PHE A 130 11.36 -5.08 9.97
C PHE A 130 12.24 -5.72 11.06
N PHE A 131 12.02 -5.34 12.32
CA PHE A 131 12.87 -5.75 13.44
C PHE A 131 14.36 -5.51 13.20
N GLY A 132 14.73 -4.34 12.68
CA GLY A 132 16.10 -3.98 12.36
C GLY A 132 16.61 -4.54 11.03
N LYS A 133 15.71 -5.06 10.18
CA LYS A 133 16.02 -5.57 8.84
C LYS A 133 15.40 -4.71 7.76
N ASP A 134 16.23 -4.16 6.89
CA ASP A 134 15.80 -3.50 5.66
C ASP A 134 15.52 -4.56 4.60
N GLN A 135 14.25 -4.92 4.43
CA GLN A 135 13.81 -5.96 3.51
C GLN A 135 14.09 -5.60 2.04
N LEU A 136 14.07 -4.31 1.67
CA LEU A 136 14.36 -3.88 0.30
C LEU A 136 15.86 -4.05 -0.03
N LEU A 137 16.76 -3.67 0.88
CA LEU A 137 18.19 -3.88 0.70
C LEU A 137 18.55 -5.37 0.67
N GLU A 138 17.97 -6.18 1.56
CA GLU A 138 18.18 -7.63 1.56
C GLU A 138 17.65 -8.28 0.27
N LEU A 139 16.51 -7.82 -0.26
CA LEU A 139 15.98 -8.27 -1.55
C LEU A 139 16.94 -7.93 -2.69
N GLU A 140 17.39 -6.68 -2.78
CA GLU A 140 18.32 -6.22 -3.82
C GLU A 140 19.62 -7.04 -3.80
N LYS A 141 20.20 -7.22 -2.62
CA LYS A 141 21.40 -8.04 -2.42
C LYS A 141 21.14 -9.49 -2.82
N GLY A 142 20.04 -10.08 -2.35
CA GLY A 142 19.69 -11.46 -2.65
C GLY A 142 19.48 -11.71 -4.15
N LEU A 143 18.84 -10.80 -4.88
CA LEU A 143 18.66 -10.88 -6.33
C LEU A 143 20.00 -10.83 -7.09
N LYS A 144 21.00 -10.08 -6.59
CA LYS A 144 22.34 -10.00 -7.19
C LYS A 144 23.20 -11.23 -6.88
N GLU A 145 23.21 -11.68 -5.63
CA GLU A 145 24.12 -12.71 -5.14
C GLU A 145 23.59 -14.15 -5.33
N ASN A 146 22.27 -14.33 -5.22
CA ASN A 146 21.60 -15.63 -5.35
C ASN A 146 20.23 -15.48 -6.04
N PRO A 147 20.20 -15.14 -7.36
CA PRO A 147 18.96 -14.80 -8.08
C PRO A 147 17.92 -15.92 -8.06
N PHE A 148 18.33 -17.20 -7.98
CA PHE A 148 17.42 -18.34 -8.00
C PHE A 148 16.89 -18.77 -6.63
N SER A 149 17.16 -17.97 -5.59
CA SER A 149 16.57 -18.19 -4.27
C SER A 149 15.05 -18.09 -4.33
N ARG A 150 14.38 -18.96 -3.57
CA ARG A 150 12.91 -18.91 -3.37
C ARG A 150 12.50 -18.04 -2.19
N ARG A 151 13.47 -17.29 -1.61
CA ARG A 151 13.30 -16.47 -0.41
C ARG A 151 13.38 -14.97 -0.68
N HIS A 152 13.21 -14.55 -1.92
CA HIS A 152 13.09 -13.15 -2.30
C HIS A 152 11.69 -12.63 -1.93
N ILE A 153 11.54 -12.21 -0.69
CA ILE A 153 10.25 -11.94 -0.07
C ILE A 153 10.33 -10.58 0.64
N ILE A 154 9.26 -9.79 0.53
CA ILE A 154 8.98 -8.63 1.35
C ILE A 154 7.65 -8.88 2.06
N CYS A 155 7.61 -8.71 3.38
CA CYS A 155 6.42 -8.87 4.20
C CYS A 155 6.10 -7.55 4.91
N ALA A 156 4.87 -7.06 4.75
CA ALA A 156 4.38 -5.90 5.49
C ALA A 156 3.51 -6.31 6.69
N TRP A 157 3.08 -7.56 6.74
CA TRP A 157 2.23 -8.08 7.82
C TRP A 157 3.08 -8.45 9.04
N ASN A 158 2.99 -7.65 10.09
CA ASN A 158 3.69 -7.85 11.34
C ASN A 158 2.69 -8.00 12.50
N PRO A 159 2.36 -9.23 12.93
CA PRO A 159 1.36 -9.47 13.98
C PRO A 159 1.65 -8.74 15.31
N ALA A 160 2.93 -8.48 15.61
CA ALA A 160 3.32 -7.78 16.84
C ALA A 160 3.06 -6.26 16.80
N GLN A 161 2.78 -5.69 15.65
CA GLN A 161 2.63 -4.25 15.44
C GLN A 161 1.32 -3.85 14.75
N ILE A 162 0.49 -4.80 14.36
CA ILE A 162 -0.79 -4.55 13.64
C ILE A 162 -1.67 -3.53 14.39
N ASP A 163 -1.80 -3.67 15.70
CA ASP A 163 -2.65 -2.79 16.52
C ASP A 163 -2.10 -1.36 16.68
N GLN A 164 -0.84 -1.13 16.26
CA GLN A 164 -0.20 0.18 16.27
C GLN A 164 -0.34 0.91 14.94
N MET A 165 -0.78 0.21 13.90
CA MET A 165 -0.93 0.77 12.55
C MET A 165 -2.27 1.49 12.41
N ALA A 166 -2.27 2.65 11.76
CA ALA A 166 -3.52 3.34 11.41
C ALA A 166 -4.41 2.51 10.49
N LEU A 167 -3.80 1.68 9.65
CA LEU A 167 -4.47 0.70 8.79
C LEU A 167 -3.57 -0.52 8.62
N PRO A 168 -4.06 -1.75 8.89
CA PRO A 168 -3.35 -2.98 8.56
C PRO A 168 -3.03 -3.09 7.06
N PRO A 169 -1.88 -3.70 6.68
CA PRO A 169 -1.48 -3.76 5.28
C PRO A 169 -2.42 -4.61 4.43
N CYS A 170 -2.94 -4.03 3.35
CA CYS A 170 -3.65 -4.78 2.30
C CYS A 170 -2.69 -5.58 1.43
N HIS A 171 -1.54 -4.99 1.09
CA HIS A 171 -0.43 -5.64 0.38
C HIS A 171 0.48 -6.32 1.40
N ALA A 172 0.02 -7.47 1.91
CA ALA A 172 0.67 -8.09 3.06
C ALA A 172 2.02 -8.74 2.72
N PHE A 173 2.16 -9.25 1.49
CA PHE A 173 3.29 -10.09 1.11
C PHE A 173 3.60 -9.96 -0.38
N VAL A 174 4.87 -9.80 -0.72
CA VAL A 174 5.37 -9.78 -2.10
C VAL A 174 6.51 -10.78 -2.24
N GLN A 175 6.42 -11.67 -3.23
CA GLN A 175 7.48 -12.59 -3.58
C GLN A 175 8.02 -12.28 -4.98
N PHE A 176 9.34 -12.31 -5.12
CA PHE A 176 10.04 -12.14 -6.40
C PHE A 176 10.59 -13.46 -6.89
N TYR A 177 10.60 -13.63 -8.19
CA TYR A 177 11.08 -14.84 -8.85
C TYR A 177 11.88 -14.50 -10.11
N VAL A 178 13.08 -15.04 -10.21
CA VAL A 178 13.91 -14.97 -11.41
C VAL A 178 13.70 -16.24 -12.23
N SER A 179 13.45 -16.10 -13.54
CA SER A 179 13.30 -17.24 -14.45
C SER A 179 14.58 -18.09 -14.52
N GLY A 180 14.45 -19.38 -14.83
CA GLY A 180 15.58 -20.31 -14.84
C GLY A 180 16.71 -19.95 -15.82
N ASP A 181 16.43 -19.11 -16.83
CA ASP A 181 17.43 -18.55 -17.74
C ASP A 181 18.04 -17.22 -17.25
N GLY A 182 17.63 -16.74 -16.08
CA GLY A 182 18.13 -15.51 -15.46
C GLY A 182 17.66 -14.21 -16.12
N LYS A 183 16.75 -14.26 -17.11
CA LYS A 183 16.42 -13.09 -17.96
C LYS A 183 15.15 -12.35 -17.57
N LYS A 184 14.30 -12.96 -16.75
CA LYS A 184 13.00 -12.37 -16.37
C LYS A 184 12.86 -12.32 -14.87
N LEU A 185 12.42 -11.17 -14.37
CA LEU A 185 12.01 -10.99 -12.98
C LEU A 185 10.48 -10.89 -12.94
N SER A 186 9.87 -11.71 -12.10
CA SER A 186 8.44 -11.66 -11.82
C SER A 186 8.20 -11.33 -10.36
N CYS A 187 7.05 -10.73 -10.04
CA CYS A 187 6.62 -10.59 -8.66
C CYS A 187 5.16 -11.05 -8.51
N GLN A 188 4.89 -11.63 -7.36
CA GLN A 188 3.53 -11.94 -6.93
C GLN A 188 3.22 -11.15 -5.67
N LEU A 189 2.13 -10.39 -5.74
CA LEU A 189 1.57 -9.64 -4.64
C LEU A 189 0.38 -10.40 -4.07
N TYR A 190 0.35 -10.55 -2.75
CA TYR A 190 -0.76 -11.11 -1.99
C TYR A 190 -1.33 -10.06 -1.05
#